data_0c7cbf09c66c3d8a047a7d9b45cbdcb6
#
_entry.id   0c7cbf09c66c3d8a047a7d9b45cbdcb6
#
_cell.length_a   1.000
_cell.length_b   1.000
_cell.length_c   1.000
_cell.angle_alpha   90.00
_cell.angle_beta   90.00
_cell.angle_gamma   90.00
#
_symmetry.space_group_name_H-M   'P 1'
#
loop_
_entity.id
_entity.type
_entity.pdbx_description
1 polymer ?
#
loop_
_entity_poly.entity_id
_entity_poly.type
_entity_poly.pdbx_seq_one_letter_code
_entity_poly.pdbx_strand_id
1 'polypeptide(L)'
;MMIASGFAPTLRRAAAALAVLMVAAPLAACSDEGKLVLNTASGPHTFTVEVVDTPETRAKGLMFRQELADDAGMLFDFKEEREVSFWMSNTLIPLDMIFVGSDGVVKTIHVNARPQDLTSIPSQVPVQYVLEIPGGQSEVIGLQPGDTMEHERIAKPAN
;
A
#
# COMPACT_ATOMS: atom_id res chain seq x y z
N MET A 1 -92.57 21.13 26.24
CA MET A 1 -91.85 21.17 27.51
C MET A 1 -91.10 19.83 27.57
N MET A 2 -89.88 19.84 27.23
CA MET A 2 -88.81 18.88 27.65
C MET A 2 -87.62 19.04 26.74
N ILE A 3 -86.53 19.42 27.36
CA ILE A 3 -85.23 19.78 26.79
C ILE A 3 -84.40 18.47 26.65
N ALA A 4 -83.86 18.21 25.50
CA ALA A 4 -82.87 17.13 25.32
C ALA A 4 -81.53 17.71 24.87
N SER A 5 -80.60 17.64 25.77
CA SER A 5 -79.20 18.01 25.56
C SER A 5 -78.47 17.01 24.63
N GLY A 6 -77.96 17.51 23.54
CA GLY A 6 -77.05 16.73 22.65
C GLY A 6 -75.63 16.83 23.12
N PHE A 7 -75.01 15.69 23.43
CA PHE A 7 -73.60 15.55 23.74
C PHE A 7 -72.83 15.27 22.43
N ALA A 8 -71.95 16.19 22.08
CA ALA A 8 -71.04 15.97 20.95
C ALA A 8 -69.71 15.29 21.41
N PRO A 9 -69.26 14.23 20.79
CA PRO A 9 -67.94 13.66 21.10
C PRO A 9 -66.82 14.40 20.35
N THR A 10 -65.91 14.94 21.10
CA THR A 10 -64.65 15.51 20.60
C THR A 10 -63.69 14.42 20.07
N LEU A 11 -63.49 14.46 18.78
CA LEU A 11 -62.58 13.59 18.09
C LEU A 11 -61.14 14.06 18.34
N ARG A 12 -60.39 13.36 19.23
CA ARG A 12 -58.99 13.60 19.46
C ARG A 12 -58.18 12.99 18.27
N ARG A 13 -57.60 13.85 17.43
CA ARG A 13 -56.65 13.47 16.40
C ARG A 13 -55.33 13.17 17.08
N ALA A 14 -54.96 11.90 17.16
CA ALA A 14 -53.61 11.46 17.52
C ALA A 14 -52.68 11.67 16.33
N ALA A 15 -51.76 12.63 16.43
CA ALA A 15 -50.72 12.82 15.46
C ALA A 15 -49.62 11.77 15.77
N ALA A 16 -49.49 10.75 14.92
CA ALA A 16 -48.38 9.82 14.97
C ALA A 16 -47.16 10.49 14.35
N ALA A 17 -46.17 10.86 15.18
CA ALA A 17 -44.88 11.33 14.73
C ALA A 17 -44.05 10.14 14.28
N LEU A 18 -43.84 10.02 12.97
CA LEU A 18 -42.94 9.03 12.37
C LEU A 18 -41.48 9.51 12.59
N ALA A 19 -40.79 8.96 13.58
CA ALA A 19 -39.39 9.20 13.76
C ALA A 19 -38.61 8.40 12.69
N VAL A 20 -38.12 9.10 11.66
CA VAL A 20 -37.20 8.52 10.68
C VAL A 20 -35.82 8.38 11.34
N LEU A 21 -35.46 7.16 11.72
CA LEU A 21 -34.16 6.81 12.23
C LEU A 21 -33.20 6.80 11.02
N MET A 22 -32.45 7.89 10.81
CA MET A 22 -31.32 7.90 9.85
C MET A 22 -30.22 7.03 10.43
N VAL A 23 -30.11 5.82 9.92
CA VAL A 23 -28.93 4.96 10.12
C VAL A 23 -27.81 5.53 9.24
N ALA A 24 -26.91 6.31 9.84
CA ALA A 24 -25.67 6.69 9.21
C ALA A 24 -24.79 5.42 9.12
N ALA A 25 -24.73 4.83 7.92
CA ALA A 25 -23.75 3.79 7.64
C ALA A 25 -22.35 4.40 7.78
N PRO A 26 -21.42 3.79 8.53
CA PRO A 26 -20.05 4.24 8.52
C PRO A 26 -19.53 4.06 7.09
N LEU A 27 -19.05 5.15 6.46
CA LEU A 27 -18.15 5.04 5.31
C LEU A 27 -16.94 4.29 5.82
N ALA A 28 -16.79 3.03 5.41
CA ALA A 28 -15.54 2.32 5.53
C ALA A 28 -14.53 3.15 4.72
N ALA A 29 -13.68 3.90 5.44
CA ALA A 29 -12.49 4.47 4.84
C ALA A 29 -11.69 3.25 4.35
N CYS A 30 -11.59 3.06 3.03
CA CYS A 30 -10.58 2.19 2.46
C CYS A 30 -9.25 2.76 2.94
N SER A 31 -8.64 2.13 3.95
CA SER A 31 -7.28 2.45 4.34
C SER A 31 -6.41 2.12 3.13
N ASP A 32 -5.65 3.10 2.65
CA ASP A 32 -4.62 2.92 1.62
C ASP A 32 -3.38 2.20 2.21
N GLU A 33 -3.54 1.59 3.40
CA GLU A 33 -2.49 0.80 4.03
C GLU A 33 -1.98 -0.26 3.07
N GLY A 34 -0.68 -0.20 2.80
CA GLY A 34 -0.01 -1.12 1.89
C GLY A 34 -0.07 -0.78 0.41
N LYS A 35 -0.71 0.32 0.00
CA LYS A 35 -0.62 0.80 -1.39
C LYS A 35 0.66 1.59 -1.62
N LEU A 36 1.35 1.22 -2.68
CA LEU A 36 2.56 1.87 -3.17
C LEU A 36 2.37 2.22 -4.65
N VAL A 37 2.79 3.40 -5.06
CA VAL A 37 2.71 3.83 -6.46
C VAL A 37 4.11 4.11 -6.99
N LEU A 38 4.46 3.48 -8.12
CA LEU A 38 5.62 3.82 -8.93
C LEU A 38 5.18 4.71 -10.08
N ASN A 39 5.69 5.94 -10.13
CA ASN A 39 5.42 6.87 -11.21
C ASN A 39 6.52 6.76 -12.25
N THR A 40 6.18 6.26 -13.42
CA THR A 40 7.09 6.06 -14.56
C THR A 40 6.69 6.95 -15.73
N ALA A 41 7.50 6.98 -16.77
CA ALA A 41 7.15 7.68 -18.01
C ALA A 41 5.89 7.12 -18.70
N SER A 42 5.54 5.84 -18.43
CA SER A 42 4.31 5.20 -18.93
C SER A 42 3.07 5.51 -18.08
N GLY A 43 3.25 6.16 -16.93
CA GLY A 43 2.18 6.51 -15.98
C GLY A 43 2.38 5.87 -14.60
N PRO A 44 1.40 6.03 -13.70
CA PRO A 44 1.44 5.44 -12.36
C PRO A 44 1.10 3.95 -12.39
N HIS A 45 1.88 3.15 -11.65
CA HIS A 45 1.65 1.72 -11.43
C HIS A 45 1.50 1.45 -9.94
N THR A 46 0.39 0.83 -9.55
CA THR A 46 0.07 0.58 -8.13
C THR A 46 0.40 -0.85 -7.74
N PHE A 47 1.07 -1.00 -6.61
CA PHE A 47 1.38 -2.28 -5.98
C PHE A 47 0.75 -2.34 -4.59
N THR A 48 0.40 -3.55 -4.16
CA THR A 48 0.05 -3.85 -2.77
C THR A 48 1.28 -4.41 -2.08
N VAL A 49 1.81 -3.72 -1.07
CA VAL A 49 3.07 -4.11 -0.44
C VAL A 49 2.91 -4.47 1.02
N GLU A 50 3.68 -5.48 1.43
CA GLU A 50 3.96 -5.74 2.84
C GLU A 50 5.15 -4.86 3.25
N VAL A 51 5.07 -4.19 4.41
CA VAL A 51 6.17 -3.36 4.91
C VAL A 51 6.94 -4.12 5.98
N VAL A 52 8.28 -4.17 5.81
CA VAL A 52 9.22 -4.77 6.78
C VAL A 52 10.23 -3.72 7.22
N ASP A 53 10.28 -3.48 8.55
CA ASP A 53 11.04 -2.37 9.12
C ASP A 53 11.83 -2.74 10.39
N THR A 54 11.76 -3.99 10.85
CA THR A 54 12.63 -4.50 11.90
C THR A 54 13.79 -5.33 11.33
N PRO A 55 14.91 -5.49 12.03
CA PRO A 55 16.01 -6.33 11.56
C PRO A 55 15.56 -7.76 11.21
N GLU A 56 14.69 -8.36 12.02
CA GLU A 56 14.21 -9.73 11.87
C GLU A 56 13.32 -9.86 10.63
N THR A 57 12.38 -8.94 10.43
CA THR A 57 11.45 -8.98 9.29
C THR A 57 12.17 -8.68 7.99
N ARG A 58 13.12 -7.72 7.97
CA ARG A 58 13.97 -7.47 6.80
C ARG A 58 14.89 -8.64 6.47
N ALA A 59 15.45 -9.33 7.49
CA ALA A 59 16.31 -10.50 7.25
C ALA A 59 15.53 -11.67 6.64
N LYS A 60 14.24 -11.81 6.97
CA LYS A 60 13.37 -12.83 6.38
C LYS A 60 12.93 -12.45 4.96
N GLY A 61 12.49 -11.22 4.75
CA GLY A 61 11.99 -10.76 3.44
C GLY A 61 10.98 -11.74 2.83
N LEU A 62 11.14 -12.00 1.53
CA LEU A 62 10.32 -12.93 0.73
C LEU A 62 10.82 -14.38 0.73
N MET A 63 11.69 -14.76 1.68
CA MET A 63 12.16 -16.14 1.81
C MET A 63 11.00 -17.14 1.91
N PHE A 64 11.16 -18.30 1.27
CA PHE A 64 10.23 -19.44 1.25
C PHE A 64 8.88 -19.18 0.56
N ARG A 65 8.66 -18.01 -0.04
CA ARG A 65 7.48 -17.77 -0.86
C ARG A 65 7.60 -18.50 -2.19
N GLN A 66 6.51 -19.13 -2.60
CA GLN A 66 6.45 -19.88 -3.86
C GLN A 66 5.89 -19.04 -5.00
N GLU A 67 5.16 -17.97 -4.67
CA GLU A 67 4.54 -17.06 -5.63
C GLU A 67 4.45 -15.64 -5.07
N LEU A 68 4.35 -14.68 -5.97
CA LEU A 68 4.06 -13.28 -5.69
C LEU A 68 3.21 -12.76 -6.86
N ALA A 69 2.07 -12.15 -6.58
CA ALA A 69 1.21 -11.60 -7.62
C ALA A 69 1.90 -10.45 -8.36
N ASP A 70 1.55 -10.21 -9.62
CA ASP A 70 2.22 -9.21 -10.48
C ASP A 70 2.12 -7.78 -9.92
N ASP A 71 1.09 -7.49 -9.12
CA ASP A 71 0.82 -6.22 -8.45
C ASP A 71 1.15 -6.24 -6.95
N ALA A 72 1.88 -7.25 -6.48
CA ALA A 72 2.31 -7.38 -5.09
C ALA A 72 3.81 -7.13 -4.94
N GLY A 73 4.23 -6.77 -3.72
CA GLY A 73 5.64 -6.55 -3.40
C GLY A 73 5.90 -6.51 -1.91
N MET A 74 7.16 -6.24 -1.57
CA MET A 74 7.60 -6.01 -0.20
C MET A 74 8.47 -4.76 -0.12
N LEU A 75 8.07 -3.83 0.76
CA LEU A 75 8.80 -2.59 1.01
C LEU A 75 9.66 -2.74 2.28
N PHE A 76 10.96 -2.66 2.10
CA PHE A 76 11.95 -2.63 3.18
C PHE A 76 12.22 -1.19 3.57
N ASP A 77 11.94 -0.82 4.82
CA ASP A 77 12.24 0.50 5.39
C ASP A 77 13.42 0.38 6.36
N PHE A 78 14.56 0.99 6.01
CA PHE A 78 15.78 0.99 6.81
C PHE A 78 15.83 2.14 7.82
N LYS A 79 14.81 3.02 7.85
CA LYS A 79 14.66 4.20 8.72
C LYS A 79 15.65 5.33 8.44
N GLU A 80 16.76 5.07 7.81
CA GLU A 80 17.82 6.03 7.47
C GLU A 80 18.49 5.63 6.16
N GLU A 81 19.06 6.61 5.45
CA GLU A 81 19.84 6.34 4.24
C GLU A 81 21.18 5.70 4.59
N ARG A 82 21.45 4.57 3.96
CA ARG A 82 22.72 3.84 4.03
C ARG A 82 22.90 2.94 2.82
N GLU A 83 24.12 2.54 2.54
CA GLU A 83 24.34 1.45 1.60
C GLU A 83 23.82 0.13 2.20
N VAL A 84 23.06 -0.60 1.40
CA VAL A 84 22.49 -1.90 1.77
C VAL A 84 22.87 -2.94 0.72
N SER A 85 22.81 -4.19 1.12
CA SER A 85 23.07 -5.30 0.21
C SER A 85 22.06 -6.42 0.45
N PHE A 86 21.60 -7.00 -0.65
CA PHE A 86 20.64 -8.09 -0.68
C PHE A 86 21.28 -9.35 -1.26
N TRP A 87 20.59 -10.44 -1.17
CA TRP A 87 20.89 -11.73 -1.76
C TRP A 87 19.58 -12.51 -1.93
N MET A 88 19.62 -13.60 -2.69
CA MET A 88 18.44 -14.44 -2.95
C MET A 88 18.43 -15.73 -2.11
N SER A 89 19.09 -15.72 -0.92
CA SER A 89 19.10 -16.88 -0.02
C SER A 89 17.67 -17.28 0.36
N ASN A 90 17.36 -18.58 0.21
CA ASN A 90 16.03 -19.13 0.50
C ASN A 90 14.85 -18.45 -0.25
N THR A 91 15.13 -17.64 -1.25
CA THR A 91 14.13 -16.98 -2.10
C THR A 91 13.89 -17.84 -3.33
N LEU A 92 12.65 -18.32 -3.52
CA LEU A 92 12.30 -19.35 -4.51
C LEU A 92 11.81 -18.76 -5.83
N ILE A 93 11.50 -17.48 -5.86
CA ILE A 93 10.94 -16.75 -6.99
C ILE A 93 11.93 -15.69 -7.48
N PRO A 94 11.98 -15.36 -8.79
CA PRO A 94 12.78 -14.26 -9.29
C PRO A 94 12.20 -12.92 -8.81
N LEU A 95 13.07 -11.95 -8.49
CA LEU A 95 12.66 -10.66 -7.99
C LEU A 95 13.40 -9.52 -8.71
N ASP A 96 12.72 -8.38 -8.86
CA ASP A 96 13.35 -7.10 -9.12
C ASP A 96 13.55 -6.37 -7.80
N MET A 97 14.71 -5.76 -7.59
CA MET A 97 15.04 -4.97 -6.41
C MET A 97 15.23 -3.51 -6.82
N ILE A 98 14.32 -2.65 -6.35
CA ILE A 98 14.31 -1.22 -6.64
C ILE A 98 14.85 -0.49 -5.40
N PHE A 99 15.99 0.17 -5.54
CA PHE A 99 16.68 0.90 -4.48
C PHE A 99 16.29 2.37 -4.52
N VAL A 100 15.74 2.89 -3.41
CA VAL A 100 15.05 4.19 -3.38
C VAL A 100 15.57 5.04 -2.23
N GLY A 101 15.83 6.32 -2.51
CA GLY A 101 16.26 7.30 -1.51
C GLY A 101 15.15 7.67 -0.52
N SER A 102 15.50 8.40 0.53
CA SER A 102 14.55 8.95 1.50
C SER A 102 13.56 9.92 0.87
N ASP A 103 13.94 10.50 -0.27
CA ASP A 103 13.15 11.40 -1.11
C ASP A 103 12.13 10.68 -2.02
N GLY A 104 12.08 9.34 -1.97
CA GLY A 104 11.22 8.54 -2.84
C GLY A 104 11.72 8.40 -4.29
N VAL A 105 12.92 8.89 -4.61
CA VAL A 105 13.50 8.78 -5.95
C VAL A 105 14.21 7.45 -6.13
N VAL A 106 13.90 6.73 -7.21
CA VAL A 106 14.58 5.51 -7.62
C VAL A 106 16.04 5.82 -7.96
N LYS A 107 16.97 5.18 -7.28
CA LYS A 107 18.41 5.38 -7.46
C LYS A 107 19.01 4.31 -8.38
N THR A 108 18.79 3.04 -8.08
CA THR A 108 19.27 1.91 -8.88
C THR A 108 18.21 0.80 -8.91
N ILE A 109 18.29 -0.07 -9.92
CA ILE A 109 17.39 -1.20 -10.09
C ILE A 109 18.24 -2.43 -10.43
N HIS A 110 18.01 -3.53 -9.72
CA HIS A 110 18.54 -4.85 -10.09
C HIS A 110 17.39 -5.69 -10.61
N VAL A 111 17.42 -6.00 -11.89
CA VAL A 111 16.32 -6.70 -12.58
C VAL A 111 16.56 -8.21 -12.55
N ASN A 112 15.49 -8.95 -12.28
CA ASN A 112 15.40 -10.41 -12.42
C ASN A 112 16.48 -11.17 -11.63
N ALA A 113 16.66 -10.81 -10.36
CA ALA A 113 17.53 -11.51 -9.42
C ALA A 113 17.19 -13.01 -9.39
N ARG A 114 18.22 -13.86 -9.53
CA ARG A 114 18.03 -15.31 -9.69
C ARG A 114 17.69 -15.95 -8.34
N PRO A 115 16.66 -16.81 -8.29
CA PRO A 115 16.35 -17.57 -7.08
C PRO A 115 17.55 -18.31 -6.53
N GLN A 116 17.70 -18.29 -5.19
CA GLN A 116 18.73 -18.98 -4.43
C GLN A 116 20.19 -18.59 -4.76
N ASP A 117 20.40 -17.48 -5.48
CA ASP A 117 21.72 -16.94 -5.71
C ASP A 117 22.23 -16.21 -4.45
N LEU A 118 23.42 -16.58 -3.98
CA LEU A 118 24.04 -15.98 -2.80
C LEU A 118 24.95 -14.80 -3.15
N THR A 119 25.03 -14.43 -4.42
CA THR A 119 25.79 -13.27 -4.88
C THR A 119 25.19 -12.00 -4.26
N SER A 120 26.07 -11.16 -3.73
CA SER A 120 25.68 -9.87 -3.14
C SER A 120 25.14 -8.93 -4.21
N ILE A 121 23.99 -8.32 -3.93
CA ILE A 121 23.32 -7.31 -4.75
C ILE A 121 23.34 -5.99 -3.97
N PRO A 122 24.38 -5.14 -4.16
CA PRO A 122 24.51 -3.89 -3.44
C PRO A 122 23.62 -2.78 -4.03
N SER A 123 23.19 -1.85 -3.18
CA SER A 123 22.47 -0.64 -3.60
C SER A 123 23.34 0.33 -4.40
N GLN A 124 24.68 0.23 -4.28
CA GLN A 124 25.71 1.08 -4.90
C GLN A 124 25.73 2.54 -4.42
N VAL A 125 24.67 2.99 -3.80
CA VAL A 125 24.52 4.33 -3.22
C VAL A 125 23.67 4.22 -1.93
N PRO A 126 23.75 5.20 -1.02
CA PRO A 126 22.87 5.24 0.13
C PRO A 126 21.39 5.30 -0.28
N VAL A 127 20.56 4.47 0.35
CA VAL A 127 19.11 4.39 0.14
C VAL A 127 18.41 4.15 1.48
N GLN A 128 17.18 4.61 1.63
CA GLN A 128 16.37 4.32 2.80
C GLN A 128 15.41 3.16 2.56
N TYR A 129 14.95 3.01 1.33
CA TYR A 129 13.94 2.00 0.98
C TYR A 129 14.47 1.05 -0.09
N VAL A 130 13.99 -0.19 -0.02
CA VAL A 130 14.11 -1.15 -1.12
C VAL A 130 12.75 -1.76 -1.35
N LEU A 131 12.31 -1.79 -2.61
CA LEU A 131 11.09 -2.46 -3.01
C LEU A 131 11.44 -3.71 -3.80
N GLU A 132 10.96 -4.87 -3.33
CA GLU A 132 11.00 -6.12 -4.06
C GLU A 132 9.64 -6.37 -4.74
N ILE A 133 9.67 -6.62 -6.05
CA ILE A 133 8.52 -6.98 -6.89
C ILE A 133 8.86 -8.20 -7.75
N PRO A 134 7.89 -8.83 -8.44
CA PRO A 134 8.17 -9.98 -9.32
C PRO A 134 9.24 -9.67 -10.36
N GLY A 135 10.11 -10.64 -10.63
CA GLY A 135 11.25 -10.48 -11.55
C GLY A 135 10.81 -10.12 -12.97
N GLY A 136 11.41 -9.07 -13.53
CA GLY A 136 11.10 -8.51 -14.84
C GLY A 136 9.97 -7.49 -14.84
N GLN A 137 9.24 -7.31 -13.73
CA GLN A 137 8.11 -6.39 -13.67
C GLN A 137 8.52 -4.93 -13.83
N SER A 138 9.72 -4.55 -13.35
CA SER A 138 10.25 -3.19 -13.56
C SER A 138 10.44 -2.86 -15.05
N GLU A 139 10.86 -3.82 -15.86
CA GLU A 139 10.97 -3.63 -17.32
C GLU A 139 9.60 -3.50 -17.98
N VAL A 140 8.61 -4.33 -17.57
CA VAL A 140 7.23 -4.28 -18.09
C VAL A 140 6.60 -2.91 -17.89
N ILE A 141 6.80 -2.28 -16.72
CA ILE A 141 6.25 -0.95 -16.42
C ILE A 141 7.15 0.19 -16.90
N GLY A 142 8.33 -0.11 -17.46
CA GLY A 142 9.27 0.88 -17.95
C GLY A 142 9.95 1.71 -16.87
N LEU A 143 10.13 1.13 -15.65
CA LEU A 143 10.73 1.82 -14.51
C LEU A 143 12.21 2.13 -14.77
N GLN A 144 12.63 3.35 -14.44
CA GLN A 144 14.00 3.82 -14.64
C GLN A 144 14.53 4.53 -13.37
N PRO A 145 15.84 4.55 -13.15
CA PRO A 145 16.43 5.47 -12.19
C PRO A 145 16.02 6.92 -12.47
N GLY A 146 15.59 7.64 -11.43
CA GLY A 146 15.01 8.98 -11.51
C GLY A 146 13.48 9.01 -11.42
N ASP A 147 12.80 7.90 -11.66
CA ASP A 147 11.36 7.77 -11.39
C ASP A 147 11.07 7.86 -9.87
N THR A 148 9.81 8.01 -9.50
CA THR A 148 9.44 8.22 -8.10
C THR A 148 8.56 7.11 -7.56
N MET A 149 8.74 6.84 -6.27
CA MET A 149 7.95 5.92 -5.47
C MET A 149 7.18 6.70 -4.40
N GLU A 150 5.86 6.51 -4.36
CA GLU A 150 4.99 7.09 -3.34
C GLU A 150 4.41 6.00 -2.45
N HIS A 151 4.51 6.21 -1.15
CA HIS A 151 3.92 5.37 -0.12
C HIS A 151 3.73 6.22 1.14
N GLU A 152 2.81 5.85 2.04
CA GLU A 152 2.54 6.61 3.27
C GLU A 152 3.78 6.84 4.16
N ARG A 153 4.77 5.93 4.08
CA ARG A 153 6.04 6.02 4.83
C ARG A 153 7.10 6.89 4.17
N ILE A 154 6.88 7.30 2.93
CA ILE A 154 7.85 8.09 2.16
C ILE A 154 7.43 9.55 2.23
N ALA A 155 8.31 10.40 2.70
CA ALA A 155 8.04 11.84 2.71
C ALA A 155 7.74 12.31 1.29
N LYS A 156 6.62 13.03 1.10
CA LYS A 156 6.33 13.62 -0.21
C LYS A 156 7.49 14.54 -0.58
N PRO A 157 8.04 14.44 -1.81
CA PRO A 157 9.09 15.35 -2.24
C PRO A 157 8.58 16.79 -2.09
N ALA A 158 9.42 17.64 -1.50
CA ALA A 158 9.13 19.07 -1.40
C ALA A 158 9.05 19.66 -2.81
N ASN A 159 7.89 20.21 -3.16
CA ASN A 159 7.70 20.94 -4.43
C ASN A 159 8.54 22.24 -4.43
#